data_3697d697927361d395aa09468e50fa8c
#
_entry.id   3697d697927361d395aa09468e50fa8c
#
_cell.length_a   1.000
_cell.length_b   1.000
_cell.length_c   1.000
_cell.angle_alpha   90.00
_cell.angle_beta   90.00
_cell.angle_gamma   90.00
#
_symmetry.space_group_name_H-M   'P 1'
#
loop_
_entity.id
_entity.type
_entity.pdbx_description
1 polymer ?
#
loop_
_entity_poly.entity_id
_entity_poly.type
_entity_poly.pdbx_seq_one_letter_code
_entity_poly.pdbx_strand_id
1 'polypeptide(L)'
;SVKRVTRDNIIVDITHEAEALLPRDKLMPGEIYKINDRIRAVLQIIEVEGRGPQLMLNRSCPEMVTELFNIEVPEINEDVIEIRGIARDAGSRSKIAVKTNDGRIDPVGACVGMRGSRVQAVSSELGNERIDIIIYDDNPAQLVINALSPAKVESIVMDEDSRSMDI
;
A
#
# COMPACT_ATOMS: atom_id res chain seq x y z
N SER A 1 -1.64 4.59 20.09
CA SER A 1 -2.71 3.69 20.62
C SER A 1 -4.08 4.36 20.53
N VAL A 2 -5.13 3.55 20.45
CA VAL A 2 -6.52 4.05 20.44
C VAL A 2 -6.87 4.64 21.80
N LYS A 3 -7.23 5.91 21.81
CA LYS A 3 -7.67 6.64 23.00
C LYS A 3 -9.18 6.60 23.17
N ARG A 4 -9.91 6.79 22.08
CA ARG A 4 -11.37 6.85 22.10
C ARG A 4 -11.95 6.39 20.77
N VAL A 5 -13.06 5.69 20.85
CA VAL A 5 -13.85 5.25 19.69
C VAL A 5 -15.19 5.99 19.71
N THR A 6 -15.50 6.68 18.63
CA THR A 6 -16.78 7.35 18.42
C THR A 6 -17.56 6.69 17.28
N ARG A 7 -18.76 7.20 16.99
CA ARG A 7 -19.56 6.70 15.86
C ARG A 7 -18.84 6.84 14.52
N ASP A 8 -18.19 7.99 14.29
CA ASP A 8 -17.66 8.37 12.99
C ASP A 8 -16.13 8.30 12.92
N ASN A 9 -15.44 8.35 14.06
CA ASN A 9 -14.00 8.45 14.14
C ASN A 9 -13.39 7.61 15.25
N ILE A 10 -12.13 7.26 15.08
CA ILE A 10 -11.25 6.75 16.12
C ILE A 10 -10.22 7.81 16.43
N ILE A 11 -10.05 8.15 17.70
CA ILE A 11 -9.00 9.08 18.16
C ILE A 11 -7.82 8.25 18.64
N VAL A 12 -6.66 8.53 18.08
CA VAL A 12 -5.42 7.78 18.32
C VAL A 12 -4.36 8.70 18.89
N ASP A 13 -3.78 8.31 20.02
CA ASP A 13 -2.59 8.96 20.54
C ASP A 13 -1.38 8.53 19.70
N ILE A 14 -0.73 9.48 19.04
CA ILE A 14 0.52 9.28 18.31
C ILE A 14 1.69 9.42 19.27
N THR A 15 1.67 10.48 20.05
CA THR A 15 2.62 10.76 21.13
C THR A 15 1.86 11.21 22.37
N HIS A 16 2.54 11.44 23.48
CA HIS A 16 1.91 11.96 24.70
C HIS A 16 1.23 13.34 24.51
N GLU A 17 1.61 14.08 23.47
CA GLU A 17 1.15 15.44 23.22
C GLU A 17 0.35 15.60 21.92
N ALA A 18 0.24 14.54 21.09
CA ALA A 18 -0.40 14.62 19.79
C ALA A 18 -1.43 13.51 19.56
N GLU A 19 -2.63 13.94 19.20
CA GLU A 19 -3.73 13.07 18.79
C GLU A 19 -3.98 13.19 17.29
N ALA A 20 -4.37 12.08 16.67
CA ALA A 20 -4.81 12.06 15.29
C ALA A 20 -6.19 11.43 15.17
N LEU A 21 -6.91 11.84 14.13
CA LEU A 21 -8.19 11.27 13.77
C LEU A 21 -8.00 10.16 12.74
N LEU A 22 -8.62 9.02 12.99
CA LEU A 22 -8.79 7.95 12.01
C LEU A 22 -10.29 7.84 11.68
N PRO A 23 -10.74 8.44 10.58
CA PRO A 23 -12.12 8.33 10.14
C PRO A 23 -12.47 6.89 9.78
N ARG A 24 -13.73 6.48 10.00
CA ARG A 24 -14.13 5.09 9.71
C ARG A 24 -14.09 4.73 8.23
N ASP A 25 -14.27 5.70 7.35
CA ASP A 25 -14.13 5.53 5.89
C ASP A 25 -12.65 5.36 5.45
N LYS A 26 -11.71 5.60 6.35
CA LYS A 26 -10.27 5.37 6.17
C LYS A 26 -9.76 4.08 6.82
N LEU A 27 -10.65 3.31 7.43
CA LEU A 27 -10.40 1.95 7.84
C LEU A 27 -10.55 0.99 6.66
N MET A 28 -10.05 -0.22 6.84
CA MET A 28 -10.36 -1.30 5.93
C MET A 28 -11.73 -1.90 6.26
N PRO A 29 -12.41 -2.51 5.28
CA PRO A 29 -13.69 -3.16 5.52
C PRO A 29 -13.63 -4.18 6.66
N GLY A 30 -14.54 -4.07 7.63
CA GLY A 30 -14.64 -5.02 8.73
C GLY A 30 -13.68 -4.80 9.90
N GLU A 31 -12.78 -3.82 9.85
CA GLU A 31 -11.90 -3.51 10.97
C GLU A 31 -12.68 -2.90 12.15
N ILE A 32 -12.45 -3.45 13.33
CA ILE A 32 -13.02 -2.97 14.60
C ILE A 32 -11.89 -2.78 15.60
N TYR A 33 -11.77 -1.58 16.14
CA TYR A 33 -10.78 -1.25 17.16
C TYR A 33 -11.43 -0.92 18.49
N LYS A 34 -10.71 -1.25 19.56
CA LYS A 34 -11.09 -0.95 20.95
C LYS A 34 -10.08 0.02 21.56
N ILE A 35 -10.47 0.63 22.67
CA ILE A 35 -9.56 1.47 23.46
C ILE A 35 -8.33 0.66 23.86
N ASN A 36 -7.16 1.28 23.76
CA ASN A 36 -5.82 0.73 23.98
C ASN A 36 -5.29 -0.20 22.87
N ASP A 37 -6.04 -0.49 21.82
CA ASP A 37 -5.49 -1.20 20.67
C ASP A 37 -4.36 -0.39 20.04
N ARG A 38 -3.36 -1.10 19.52
CA ARG A 38 -2.30 -0.49 18.71
C ARG A 38 -2.70 -0.50 17.25
N ILE A 39 -2.55 0.65 16.60
CA ILE A 39 -2.87 0.82 15.18
C ILE A 39 -1.62 1.28 14.44
N ARG A 40 -1.36 0.66 13.29
CA ARG A 40 -0.46 1.18 12.26
C ARG A 40 -1.29 1.86 11.19
N ALA A 41 -0.93 3.08 10.83
CA ALA A 41 -1.62 3.84 9.80
C ALA A 41 -0.68 4.89 9.19
N VAL A 42 -0.98 5.30 7.98
CA VAL A 42 -0.29 6.43 7.35
C VAL A 42 -0.77 7.72 8.00
N LEU A 43 0.17 8.58 8.38
CA LEU A 43 -0.11 9.90 8.91
C LEU A 43 -0.19 10.91 7.77
N GLN A 44 -1.30 11.61 7.71
CA GLN A 44 -1.55 12.69 6.77
C GLN A 44 -1.80 13.99 7.54
N ILE A 45 -1.23 15.10 7.05
CA ILE A 45 -1.52 16.43 7.57
C ILE A 45 -2.53 17.07 6.62
N ILE A 46 -3.69 17.43 7.13
CA ILE A 46 -4.78 18.04 6.35
C ILE A 46 -4.99 19.47 6.86
N GLU A 47 -4.97 20.42 5.93
CA GLU A 47 -5.38 21.79 6.21
C GLU A 47 -6.91 21.86 6.29
N VAL A 48 -7.41 22.32 7.43
CA VAL A 48 -8.85 22.53 7.63
C VAL A 48 -9.11 24.03 7.78
N GLU A 49 -9.93 24.58 6.90
CA GLU A 49 -10.29 25.99 6.94
C GLU A 49 -10.82 26.41 8.31
N GLY A 50 -10.20 27.44 8.88
CA GLY A 50 -10.57 27.97 10.19
C GLY A 50 -10.13 27.16 11.42
N ARG A 51 -9.45 26.02 11.24
CA ARG A 51 -8.95 25.16 12.33
C ARG A 51 -7.46 24.88 12.30
N GLY A 52 -6.77 25.30 11.21
CA GLY A 52 -5.38 24.97 10.98
C GLY A 52 -5.13 23.48 10.63
N PRO A 53 -3.85 23.06 10.62
CA PRO A 53 -3.47 21.71 10.24
C PRO A 53 -4.04 20.67 11.22
N GLN A 54 -4.57 19.59 10.70
CA GLN A 54 -5.10 18.46 11.44
C GLN A 54 -4.31 17.20 11.11
N LEU A 55 -4.01 16.39 12.13
CA LEU A 55 -3.39 15.08 11.95
C LEU A 55 -4.47 14.04 11.66
N MET A 56 -4.35 13.40 10.51
CA MET A 56 -5.27 12.38 10.07
C MET A 56 -4.54 11.07 9.79
N LEU A 57 -5.15 9.96 10.14
CA LEU A 57 -4.66 8.62 9.86
C LEU A 57 -5.47 7.97 8.74
N ASN A 58 -4.79 7.16 7.94
CA ASN A 58 -5.41 6.43 6.84
C ASN A 58 -4.83 5.03 6.73
N ARG A 59 -5.70 4.01 6.71
CA ARG A 59 -5.32 2.60 6.50
C ARG A 59 -5.74 2.08 5.13
N SER A 60 -6.66 2.77 4.46
CA SER A 60 -7.21 2.35 3.17
C SER A 60 -6.50 2.94 1.95
N CYS A 61 -5.55 3.86 2.15
CA CYS A 61 -4.80 4.47 1.04
C CYS A 61 -3.72 3.52 0.47
N PRO A 62 -3.31 3.70 -0.80
CA PRO A 62 -2.23 2.93 -1.40
C PRO A 62 -0.91 3.02 -0.64
N GLU A 63 -0.59 4.18 -0.10
CA GLU A 63 0.64 4.45 0.66
C GLU A 63 0.77 3.54 1.88
N MET A 64 -0.34 3.06 2.45
CA MET A 64 -0.31 2.12 3.57
C MET A 64 0.42 0.82 3.21
N VAL A 65 0.20 0.29 2.00
CA VAL A 65 0.91 -0.90 1.51
C VAL A 65 2.39 -0.60 1.31
N THR A 66 2.71 0.55 0.71
CA THR A 66 4.10 0.98 0.48
C THR A 66 4.87 1.07 1.80
N GLU A 67 4.30 1.71 2.81
CA GLU A 67 4.96 1.87 4.11
C GLU A 67 5.15 0.53 4.85
N LEU A 68 4.21 -0.39 4.71
CA LEU A 68 4.39 -1.73 5.27
C LEU A 68 5.51 -2.50 4.56
N PHE A 69 5.64 -2.39 3.24
CA PHE A 69 6.78 -2.97 2.53
C PHE A 69 8.11 -2.31 2.89
N ASN A 70 8.13 -1.01 3.13
CA ASN A 70 9.33 -0.31 3.62
C ASN A 70 9.81 -0.89 4.97
N ILE A 71 8.89 -1.30 5.83
CA ILE A 71 9.22 -1.91 7.12
C ILE A 71 9.72 -3.36 6.94
N GLU A 72 9.06 -4.15 6.09
CA GLU A 72 9.32 -5.59 5.96
C GLU A 72 10.48 -5.92 5.01
N VAL A 73 10.81 -5.03 4.07
CA VAL A 73 11.81 -5.25 3.01
C VAL A 73 12.94 -4.23 3.16
N PRO A 74 14.06 -4.60 3.81
CA PRO A 74 15.19 -3.69 4.01
C PRO A 74 15.73 -3.11 2.70
N GLU A 75 15.72 -3.88 1.63
CA GLU A 75 16.20 -3.48 0.30
C GLU A 75 15.41 -2.29 -0.28
N ILE A 76 14.15 -2.11 0.13
CA ILE A 76 13.35 -0.93 -0.24
C ILE A 76 13.80 0.28 0.59
N ASN A 77 13.99 0.08 1.89
CA ASN A 77 14.43 1.15 2.78
C ASN A 77 15.86 1.65 2.48
N GLU A 78 16.67 0.81 1.84
CA GLU A 78 18.05 1.11 1.39
C GLU A 78 18.12 1.63 -0.05
N ASP A 79 16.99 1.93 -0.69
CA ASP A 79 16.87 2.39 -2.08
C ASP A 79 17.45 1.44 -3.13
N VAL A 80 17.61 0.15 -2.79
CA VAL A 80 18.05 -0.89 -3.72
C VAL A 80 16.89 -1.36 -4.59
N ILE A 81 15.69 -1.42 -3.99
CA ILE A 81 14.44 -1.74 -4.68
C ILE A 81 13.49 -0.54 -4.54
N GLU A 82 12.83 -0.19 -5.63
CA GLU A 82 11.84 0.88 -5.67
C GLU A 82 10.45 0.31 -5.97
N ILE A 83 9.43 0.79 -5.25
CA ILE A 83 8.03 0.61 -5.62
C ILE A 83 7.67 1.73 -6.60
N ARG A 84 7.49 1.38 -7.87
CA ARG A 84 7.22 2.32 -8.97
C ARG A 84 5.75 2.52 -9.27
N GLY A 85 4.91 1.63 -8.79
CA GLY A 85 3.47 1.71 -8.98
C GLY A 85 2.74 0.86 -7.98
N ILE A 86 1.53 1.30 -7.64
CA ILE A 86 0.63 0.60 -6.77
C ILE A 86 -0.82 0.82 -7.19
N ALA A 87 -1.60 -0.24 -7.20
CA ALA A 87 -3.05 -0.20 -7.32
C ALA A 87 -3.64 -1.00 -6.16
N ARG A 88 -4.62 -0.45 -5.46
CA ARG A 88 -5.20 -1.03 -4.26
C ARG A 88 -6.72 -0.97 -4.24
N ASP A 89 -7.32 -2.11 -3.95
CA ASP A 89 -8.69 -2.25 -3.48
C ASP A 89 -8.60 -2.72 -2.02
N ALA A 90 -8.73 -1.76 -1.09
CA ALA A 90 -8.45 -1.99 0.32
C ALA A 90 -9.34 -3.08 0.92
N GLY A 91 -8.71 -4.04 1.61
CA GLY A 91 -9.37 -5.21 2.18
C GLY A 91 -9.62 -6.36 1.19
N SER A 92 -9.38 -6.15 -0.08
CA SER A 92 -9.57 -7.14 -1.14
C SER A 92 -8.24 -7.54 -1.77
N ARG A 93 -7.67 -6.68 -2.59
CA ARG A 93 -6.47 -6.99 -3.36
C ARG A 93 -5.66 -5.74 -3.68
N SER A 94 -4.35 -5.90 -3.60
CA SER A 94 -3.38 -4.89 -4.06
C SER A 94 -2.40 -5.49 -5.04
N LYS A 95 -1.87 -4.64 -5.90
CA LYS A 95 -0.80 -4.99 -6.82
C LYS A 95 0.27 -3.90 -6.77
N ILE A 96 1.53 -4.31 -6.54
CA ILE A 96 2.68 -3.42 -6.56
C ILE A 96 3.63 -3.77 -7.69
N ALA A 97 4.16 -2.74 -8.35
CA ALA A 97 5.18 -2.88 -9.38
C ALA A 97 6.53 -2.41 -8.82
N VAL A 98 7.51 -3.31 -8.81
CA VAL A 98 8.83 -3.07 -8.21
C VAL A 98 9.93 -3.11 -9.25
N LYS A 99 10.96 -2.31 -9.03
CA LYS A 99 12.16 -2.23 -9.87
C LYS A 99 13.40 -2.31 -8.98
N THR A 100 14.45 -2.96 -9.45
CA THR A 100 15.74 -2.96 -8.75
C THR A 100 16.73 -2.00 -9.39
N ASN A 101 17.53 -1.36 -8.55
CA ASN A 101 18.68 -0.56 -8.96
C ASN A 101 19.99 -1.40 -8.99
N ASP A 102 19.95 -2.65 -8.53
CA ASP A 102 21.05 -3.61 -8.58
C ASP A 102 20.60 -4.87 -9.34
N GLY A 103 21.15 -5.05 -10.55
CA GLY A 103 20.79 -6.17 -11.43
C GLY A 103 21.12 -7.58 -10.89
N ARG A 104 21.81 -7.69 -9.74
CA ARG A 104 22.08 -8.96 -9.05
C ARG A 104 20.93 -9.37 -8.11
N ILE A 105 19.97 -8.46 -7.85
CA ILE A 105 18.87 -8.67 -6.92
C ILE A 105 17.59 -8.89 -7.70
N ASP A 106 16.87 -9.97 -7.38
CA ASP A 106 15.49 -10.19 -7.83
C ASP A 106 14.54 -9.35 -6.98
N PRO A 107 13.94 -8.28 -7.52
CA PRO A 107 13.09 -7.39 -6.72
C PRO A 107 11.80 -8.06 -6.27
N VAL A 108 11.21 -8.93 -7.07
CA VAL A 108 9.99 -9.66 -6.73
C VAL A 108 10.28 -10.67 -5.62
N GLY A 109 11.32 -11.48 -5.78
CA GLY A 109 11.75 -12.46 -4.78
C GLY A 109 12.08 -11.83 -3.42
N ALA A 110 12.75 -10.67 -3.43
CA ALA A 110 13.09 -9.93 -2.23
C ALA A 110 11.83 -9.41 -1.49
N CYS A 111 10.84 -8.90 -2.21
CA CYS A 111 9.58 -8.43 -1.63
C CYS A 111 8.69 -9.58 -1.15
N VAL A 112 8.68 -10.71 -1.84
CA VAL A 112 7.95 -11.92 -1.41
C VAL A 112 8.57 -12.49 -0.13
N GLY A 113 9.89 -12.54 -0.07
CA GLY A 113 10.65 -13.10 1.03
C GLY A 113 10.66 -14.63 1.03
N MET A 114 11.48 -15.20 1.92
CA MET A 114 11.60 -16.66 2.02
C MET A 114 10.25 -17.31 2.34
N ARG A 115 9.80 -18.21 1.48
CA ARG A 115 8.50 -18.89 1.58
C ARG A 115 7.30 -17.93 1.71
N GLY A 116 7.43 -16.71 1.16
CA GLY A 116 6.38 -15.69 1.22
C GLY A 116 6.28 -14.95 2.55
N SER A 117 7.28 -15.05 3.43
CA SER A 117 7.21 -14.51 4.80
C SER A 117 6.98 -13.00 4.84
N ARG A 118 7.62 -12.24 3.97
CA ARG A 118 7.52 -10.77 3.96
C ARG A 118 6.16 -10.32 3.43
N VAL A 119 5.73 -10.83 2.27
CA VAL A 119 4.42 -10.48 1.71
C VAL A 119 3.29 -10.95 2.62
N GLN A 120 3.45 -12.08 3.31
CA GLN A 120 2.46 -12.57 4.26
C GLN A 120 2.36 -11.67 5.49
N ALA A 121 3.48 -11.11 5.97
CA ALA A 121 3.46 -10.16 7.08
C ALA A 121 2.67 -8.91 6.73
N VAL A 122 2.88 -8.35 5.53
CA VAL A 122 2.10 -7.20 5.03
C VAL A 122 0.63 -7.56 4.87
N SER A 123 0.32 -8.69 4.22
CA SER A 123 -1.04 -9.17 4.04
C SER A 123 -1.78 -9.34 5.36
N SER A 124 -1.14 -9.93 6.36
CA SER A 124 -1.73 -10.17 7.68
C SER A 124 -2.05 -8.87 8.42
N GLU A 125 -1.20 -7.85 8.33
CA GLU A 125 -1.48 -6.52 8.88
C GLU A 125 -2.71 -5.88 8.23
N LEU A 126 -2.98 -6.20 6.97
CA LEU A 126 -4.08 -5.68 6.17
C LEU A 126 -5.29 -6.63 6.12
N GLY A 127 -5.50 -7.44 7.16
CA GLY A 127 -6.66 -8.32 7.26
C GLY A 127 -6.71 -9.42 6.19
N ASN A 128 -5.55 -9.95 5.79
CA ASN A 128 -5.36 -10.92 4.72
C ASN A 128 -5.71 -10.41 3.31
N GLU A 129 -5.53 -9.11 3.09
CA GLU A 129 -5.59 -8.52 1.75
C GLU A 129 -4.59 -9.22 0.82
N ARG A 130 -5.04 -9.65 -0.36
CA ARG A 130 -4.17 -10.29 -1.34
C ARG A 130 -3.22 -9.26 -1.95
N ILE A 131 -1.93 -9.61 -2.00
CA ILE A 131 -0.91 -8.70 -2.54
C ILE A 131 -0.16 -9.43 -3.64
N ASP A 132 -0.26 -8.92 -4.86
CA ASP A 132 0.54 -9.36 -5.99
C ASP A 132 1.72 -8.42 -6.21
N ILE A 133 2.88 -8.99 -6.46
CA ILE A 133 4.11 -8.25 -6.71
C ILE A 133 4.55 -8.55 -8.13
N ILE A 134 4.74 -7.51 -8.94
CA ILE A 134 5.14 -7.62 -10.33
C ILE A 134 6.41 -6.81 -10.60
N ILE A 135 7.13 -7.15 -11.67
CA ILE A 135 8.25 -6.35 -12.14
C ILE A 135 7.72 -5.12 -12.87
N TYR A 136 8.20 -3.96 -12.46
CA TYR A 136 7.97 -2.72 -13.20
C TYR A 136 8.77 -2.72 -14.51
N ASP A 137 8.16 -2.24 -15.57
CA ASP A 137 8.82 -2.01 -16.86
C ASP A 137 8.51 -0.61 -17.38
N ASP A 138 9.51 0.05 -17.93
CA ASP A 138 9.34 1.39 -18.51
C ASP A 138 8.52 1.35 -19.81
N ASN A 139 8.44 0.18 -20.47
CA ASN A 139 7.53 -0.05 -21.58
C ASN A 139 6.11 -0.32 -21.06
N PRO A 140 5.13 0.56 -21.33
CA PRO A 140 3.76 0.41 -20.82
C PRO A 140 3.10 -0.92 -21.21
N ALA A 141 3.33 -1.40 -22.43
CA ALA A 141 2.76 -2.67 -22.87
C ALA A 141 3.32 -3.84 -22.06
N GLN A 142 4.66 -3.86 -21.82
CA GLN A 142 5.27 -4.89 -20.99
C GLN A 142 4.80 -4.82 -19.52
N LEU A 143 4.64 -3.61 -18.97
CA LEU A 143 4.11 -3.42 -17.62
C LEU A 143 2.69 -4.01 -17.49
N VAL A 144 1.84 -3.79 -18.50
CA VAL A 144 0.48 -4.36 -18.54
C VAL A 144 0.53 -5.89 -18.61
N ILE A 145 1.40 -6.46 -19.46
CA ILE A 145 1.61 -7.92 -19.55
C ILE A 145 2.02 -8.48 -18.17
N ASN A 146 2.98 -7.83 -17.51
CA ASN A 146 3.44 -8.24 -16.18
C ASN A 146 2.31 -8.14 -15.15
N ALA A 147 1.48 -7.10 -15.23
CA ALA A 147 0.36 -6.88 -14.33
C ALA A 147 -0.78 -7.88 -14.51
N LEU A 148 -0.97 -8.41 -15.71
CA LEU A 148 -2.01 -9.39 -16.03
C LEU A 148 -1.60 -10.83 -15.70
N SER A 149 -0.31 -11.09 -15.42
CA SER A 149 0.15 -12.42 -15.02
C SER A 149 -0.70 -13.00 -13.88
N PRO A 150 -1.09 -14.30 -13.92
CA PRO A 150 -0.66 -15.35 -14.85
C PRO A 150 -1.47 -15.46 -16.16
N ALA A 151 -2.35 -14.49 -16.45
CA ALA A 151 -3.08 -14.49 -17.72
C ALA A 151 -2.09 -14.35 -18.89
N LYS A 152 -2.35 -15.10 -19.96
CA LYS A 152 -1.56 -15.01 -21.19
C LYS A 152 -2.18 -13.94 -22.09
N VAL A 153 -1.40 -12.95 -22.45
CA VAL A 153 -1.76 -11.91 -23.40
C VAL A 153 -1.36 -12.36 -24.79
N GLU A 154 -2.31 -12.41 -25.71
CA GLU A 154 -2.07 -12.81 -27.11
C GLU A 154 -1.62 -11.62 -27.95
N SER A 155 -2.22 -10.45 -27.72
CA SER A 155 -1.88 -9.22 -28.43
C SER A 155 -2.16 -7.99 -27.56
N ILE A 156 -1.43 -6.91 -27.80
CA ILE A 156 -1.72 -5.59 -27.26
C ILE A 156 -1.71 -4.59 -28.40
N VAL A 157 -2.76 -3.79 -28.47
CA VAL A 157 -2.82 -2.62 -29.34
C VAL A 157 -2.88 -1.38 -28.47
N MET A 158 -1.84 -0.56 -28.55
CA MET A 158 -1.74 0.67 -27.77
C MET A 158 -2.11 1.87 -28.63
N ASP A 159 -3.03 2.69 -28.15
CA ASP A 159 -3.35 4.01 -28.68
C ASP A 159 -2.76 5.07 -27.74
N GLU A 160 -1.70 5.73 -28.19
CA GLU A 160 -1.00 6.76 -27.41
C GLU A 160 -1.82 8.03 -27.25
N ASP A 161 -2.66 8.36 -28.23
CA ASP A 161 -3.47 9.59 -28.22
C ASP A 161 -4.59 9.50 -27.18
N SER A 162 -5.28 8.37 -27.13
CA SER A 162 -6.36 8.12 -26.16
C SER A 162 -5.85 7.56 -24.82
N ARG A 163 -4.57 7.23 -24.70
CA ARG A 163 -3.96 6.54 -23.56
C ARG A 163 -4.71 5.26 -23.17
N SER A 164 -5.10 4.49 -24.17
CA SER A 164 -5.81 3.23 -23.99
C SER A 164 -5.04 2.06 -24.59
N MET A 165 -5.34 0.87 -24.09
CA MET A 165 -4.82 -0.39 -24.59
C MET A 165 -5.95 -1.39 -24.75
N ASP A 166 -6.01 -2.03 -25.91
CA ASP A 166 -6.84 -3.20 -26.18
C ASP A 166 -5.98 -4.46 -26.02
N ILE A 167 -6.46 -5.43 -25.24
CA ILE A 167 -5.70 -6.59 -24.80
C ILE A 167 -6.45 -7.87 -25.15
#